data_5a8d851817e9ac9cbe218d231e2c5236
#
_entry.id   5a8d851817e9ac9cbe218d231e2c5236
#
_cell.length_a   1.000
_cell.length_b   1.000
_cell.length_c   1.000
_cell.angle_alpha   90.00
_cell.angle_beta   90.00
_cell.angle_gamma   90.00
#
_symmetry.space_group_name_H-M   'P 1'
#
loop_
_entity.id
_entity.type
_entity.pdbx_description
1 polymer ?
#
loop_
_entity_poly.entity_id
_entity_poly.type
_entity_poly.pdbx_seq_one_letter_code
_entity_poly.pdbx_strand_id
1 'polypeptide(L)'
;MHRADCIFCQIAQGHSPCHPIWEDERHLAFLSIFPNTKGFSVVITREHHGSYAFAADETVLAGLVLAAQKTAKVLDRAFDDVGRTGLILEGFGVDHLHAKLFPMHGTAGLASGQWQPINSGGRKYFEKYEGYISSYDCERASDVELAALAAHIRRFA
;
A
#
# COMPACT_ATOMS: atom_id res chain seq x y z
N MET A 1 -5.66 -9.83 -18.86
CA MET A 1 -5.75 -11.31 -19.09
C MET A 1 -5.81 -11.99 -17.73
N HIS A 2 -6.60 -13.06 -17.53
CA HIS A 2 -6.66 -13.77 -16.23
C HIS A 2 -5.70 -14.95 -16.20
N ARG A 3 -5.14 -15.26 -15.03
CA ARG A 3 -4.26 -16.42 -14.81
C ARG A 3 -4.94 -17.38 -13.82
N ALA A 4 -5.07 -18.64 -14.22
CA ALA A 4 -5.75 -19.66 -13.39
C ALA A 4 -4.99 -20.02 -12.11
N ASP A 5 -3.66 -19.87 -12.12
CA ASP A 5 -2.76 -20.13 -11.00
C ASP A 5 -2.64 -18.94 -10.01
N CYS A 6 -3.26 -17.80 -10.32
CA CYS A 6 -3.21 -16.59 -9.50
C CYS A 6 -4.44 -16.50 -8.61
N ILE A 7 -4.25 -16.51 -7.28
CA ILE A 7 -5.35 -16.41 -6.31
C ILE A 7 -6.15 -15.11 -6.45
N PHE A 8 -5.49 -13.97 -6.78
CA PHE A 8 -6.20 -12.71 -6.97
C PHE A 8 -7.03 -12.69 -8.26
N CYS A 9 -6.59 -13.37 -9.31
CA CYS A 9 -7.42 -13.60 -10.49
C CYS A 9 -8.66 -14.45 -10.17
N GLN A 10 -8.50 -15.51 -9.37
CA GLN A 10 -9.61 -16.36 -8.93
C GLN A 10 -10.60 -15.56 -8.08
N ILE A 11 -10.12 -14.71 -7.16
CA ILE A 11 -10.95 -13.81 -6.36
C ILE A 11 -11.72 -12.82 -7.25
N ALA A 12 -11.02 -12.17 -8.19
CA ALA A 12 -11.64 -11.20 -9.12
C ALA A 12 -12.73 -11.80 -10.00
N GLN A 13 -12.66 -13.12 -10.27
CA GLN A 13 -13.65 -13.88 -11.02
C GLN A 13 -14.74 -14.54 -10.16
N GLY A 14 -14.64 -14.43 -8.83
CA GLY A 14 -15.57 -15.09 -7.91
C GLY A 14 -15.35 -16.61 -7.73
N HIS A 15 -14.22 -17.13 -8.23
CA HIS A 15 -13.86 -18.55 -8.06
C HIS A 15 -13.24 -18.86 -6.70
N SER A 16 -12.73 -17.85 -6.01
CA SER A 16 -12.23 -17.96 -4.63
C SER A 16 -12.93 -16.95 -3.73
N PRO A 17 -13.22 -17.31 -2.47
CA PRO A 17 -13.92 -16.43 -1.56
C PRO A 17 -13.02 -15.25 -1.13
N CYS A 18 -13.64 -14.09 -0.89
CA CYS A 18 -13.03 -12.95 -0.23
C CYS A 18 -14.08 -12.19 0.60
N HIS A 19 -13.65 -11.15 1.32
CA HIS A 19 -14.51 -10.24 2.06
C HIS A 19 -14.46 -8.86 1.40
N PRO A 20 -15.25 -8.62 0.33
CA PRO A 20 -15.18 -7.38 -0.43
C PRO A 20 -15.70 -6.19 0.40
N ILE A 21 -15.07 -5.03 0.24
CA ILE A 21 -15.45 -3.78 0.92
C ILE A 21 -15.70 -2.63 -0.06
N TRP A 22 -15.15 -2.73 -1.27
CA TRP A 22 -15.35 -1.75 -2.35
C TRP A 22 -14.99 -2.37 -3.70
N GLU A 23 -15.65 -1.97 -4.77
CA GLU A 23 -15.34 -2.40 -6.13
C GLU A 23 -15.78 -1.38 -7.19
N ASP A 24 -15.15 -1.46 -8.36
CA ASP A 24 -15.60 -0.86 -9.61
C ASP A 24 -15.39 -1.86 -10.78
N GLU A 25 -15.57 -1.38 -12.00
CA GLU A 25 -15.44 -2.22 -13.21
C GLU A 25 -14.04 -2.84 -13.36
N ARG A 26 -12.99 -2.18 -12.86
CA ARG A 26 -11.60 -2.56 -13.05
C ARG A 26 -10.88 -3.00 -11.78
N HIS A 27 -11.44 -2.73 -10.60
CA HIS A 27 -10.78 -3.00 -9.33
C HIS A 27 -11.72 -3.67 -8.33
N LEU A 28 -11.10 -4.40 -7.39
CA LEU A 28 -11.78 -5.02 -6.26
C LEU A 28 -10.94 -4.78 -5.00
N ALA A 29 -11.57 -4.34 -3.93
CA ALA A 29 -10.97 -4.18 -2.61
C ALA A 29 -11.63 -5.13 -1.61
N PHE A 30 -10.81 -5.86 -0.85
CA PHE A 30 -11.27 -6.83 0.15
C PHE A 30 -10.36 -6.84 1.38
N LEU A 31 -10.90 -7.33 2.50
CA LEU A 31 -10.13 -7.48 3.74
C LEU A 31 -9.09 -8.59 3.59
N SER A 32 -7.87 -8.33 4.07
CA SER A 32 -6.85 -9.36 4.20
C SER A 32 -7.29 -10.40 5.24
N ILE A 33 -7.12 -11.68 4.92
CA ILE A 33 -7.33 -12.78 5.87
C ILE A 33 -6.13 -12.96 6.83
N PHE A 34 -5.04 -12.21 6.63
CA PHE A 34 -3.87 -12.16 7.51
C PHE A 34 -3.60 -10.71 7.96
N PRO A 35 -4.53 -10.10 8.70
CA PRO A 35 -4.40 -8.69 9.07
C PRO A 35 -3.35 -8.50 10.18
N ASN A 36 -2.53 -7.45 10.04
CA ASN A 36 -1.69 -6.93 11.13
C ASN A 36 -2.31 -5.74 11.85
N THR A 37 -3.42 -5.22 11.32
CA THR A 37 -4.26 -4.19 11.93
C THR A 37 -5.72 -4.40 11.50
N LYS A 38 -6.68 -3.96 12.33
CA LYS A 38 -8.10 -4.08 12.02
C LYS A 38 -8.43 -3.28 10.76
N GLY A 39 -9.07 -3.92 9.77
CA GLY A 39 -9.40 -3.28 8.49
C GLY A 39 -8.27 -3.29 7.47
N PHE A 40 -7.14 -3.98 7.71
CA PHE A 40 -6.13 -4.19 6.68
C PHE A 40 -6.78 -4.76 5.42
N SER A 41 -6.62 -4.06 4.31
CA SER A 41 -7.29 -4.36 3.05
C SER A 41 -6.31 -4.43 1.90
N VAL A 42 -6.70 -5.18 0.87
CA VAL A 42 -5.99 -5.28 -0.39
C VAL A 42 -6.88 -4.76 -1.51
N VAL A 43 -6.34 -3.91 -2.37
CA VAL A 43 -6.98 -3.43 -3.59
C VAL A 43 -6.24 -4.04 -4.76
N ILE A 44 -6.94 -4.74 -5.63
CA ILE A 44 -6.38 -5.39 -6.82
C ILE A 44 -6.97 -4.83 -8.10
N THR A 45 -6.23 -4.94 -9.20
CA THR A 45 -6.81 -4.85 -10.53
C THR A 45 -7.61 -6.12 -10.82
N ARG A 46 -8.77 -6.03 -11.51
CA ARG A 46 -9.51 -7.24 -11.91
C ARG A 46 -8.75 -8.01 -12.98
N GLU A 47 -8.11 -7.32 -13.90
CA GLU A 47 -7.18 -7.94 -14.84
C GLU A 47 -5.84 -8.23 -14.18
N HIS A 48 -5.18 -9.30 -14.64
CA HIS A 48 -3.85 -9.66 -14.16
C HIS A 48 -2.80 -8.75 -14.79
N HIS A 49 -2.05 -8.08 -13.93
CA HIS A 49 -0.81 -7.38 -14.20
C HIS A 49 0.25 -7.87 -13.21
N GLY A 50 1.52 -7.88 -13.61
CA GLY A 50 2.62 -8.25 -12.71
C GLY A 50 2.68 -7.33 -11.47
N SER A 51 3.12 -7.87 -10.34
CA SER A 51 3.03 -7.23 -9.03
C SER A 51 3.88 -5.97 -8.87
N TYR A 52 4.93 -5.79 -9.68
CA TYR A 52 5.82 -4.63 -9.56
C TYR A 52 5.14 -3.38 -10.12
N ALA A 53 4.66 -2.51 -9.23
CA ALA A 53 3.86 -1.34 -9.56
C ALA A 53 4.56 -0.37 -10.55
N PHE A 54 5.88 -0.19 -10.44
CA PHE A 54 6.64 0.72 -11.31
C PHE A 54 6.94 0.15 -12.70
N ALA A 55 6.64 -1.13 -12.96
CA ALA A 55 6.67 -1.72 -14.30
C ALA A 55 5.29 -1.76 -14.97
N ALA A 56 4.23 -1.36 -14.27
CA ALA A 56 2.89 -1.32 -14.82
C ALA A 56 2.72 -0.12 -15.78
N ASP A 57 1.76 -0.24 -16.72
CA ASP A 57 1.31 0.90 -17.52
C ASP A 57 0.81 2.02 -16.62
N GLU A 58 1.12 3.28 -16.98
CA GLU A 58 0.79 4.47 -16.18
C GLU A 58 -0.71 4.58 -15.91
N THR A 59 -1.55 4.25 -16.90
CA THR A 59 -3.01 4.31 -16.77
C THR A 59 -3.51 3.25 -15.78
N VAL A 60 -2.91 2.05 -15.82
CA VAL A 60 -3.24 0.96 -14.89
C VAL A 60 -2.82 1.32 -13.47
N LEU A 61 -1.60 1.82 -13.29
CA LEU A 61 -1.09 2.25 -11.99
C LEU A 61 -1.91 3.41 -11.42
N ALA A 62 -2.20 4.44 -12.22
CA ALA A 62 -3.04 5.56 -11.81
C ALA A 62 -4.44 5.09 -11.39
N GLY A 63 -5.04 4.16 -12.15
CA GLY A 63 -6.33 3.55 -11.84
C GLY A 63 -6.31 2.85 -10.48
N LEU A 64 -5.28 2.04 -10.20
CA LEU A 64 -5.13 1.35 -8.92
C LEU A 64 -4.98 2.33 -7.75
N VAL A 65 -4.18 3.40 -7.91
CA VAL A 65 -4.00 4.42 -6.86
C VAL A 65 -5.31 5.16 -6.58
N LEU A 66 -6.09 5.49 -7.61
CA LEU A 66 -7.41 6.11 -7.44
C LEU A 66 -8.42 5.16 -6.77
N ALA A 67 -8.40 3.88 -7.11
CA ALA A 67 -9.21 2.85 -6.43
C ALA A 67 -8.81 2.72 -4.95
N ALA A 68 -7.51 2.71 -4.67
CA ALA A 68 -6.98 2.70 -3.31
C ALA A 68 -7.41 3.95 -2.52
N GLN A 69 -7.39 5.15 -3.13
CA GLN A 69 -7.88 6.38 -2.49
C GLN A 69 -9.38 6.28 -2.13
N LYS A 70 -10.21 5.77 -3.05
CA LYS A 70 -11.65 5.58 -2.79
C LYS A 70 -11.88 4.60 -1.65
N THR A 71 -11.16 3.47 -1.65
CA THR A 71 -11.22 2.45 -0.59
C THR A 71 -10.75 3.01 0.75
N ALA A 72 -9.64 3.77 0.78
CA ALA A 72 -9.14 4.40 2.00
C ALA A 72 -10.20 5.33 2.63
N LYS A 73 -10.90 6.13 1.82
CA LYS A 73 -12.01 6.97 2.31
C LYS A 73 -13.18 6.17 2.90
N VAL A 74 -13.40 4.94 2.43
CA VAL A 74 -14.39 4.03 3.05
C VAL A 74 -13.89 3.57 4.42
N LEU A 75 -12.62 3.17 4.52
CA LEU A 75 -12.00 2.74 5.77
C LEU A 75 -11.96 3.87 6.81
N ASP A 76 -11.55 5.09 6.40
CA ASP A 76 -11.51 6.26 7.29
C ASP A 76 -12.89 6.61 7.88
N ARG A 77 -13.98 6.34 7.15
CA ARG A 77 -15.36 6.52 7.65
C ARG A 77 -15.87 5.35 8.47
N ALA A 78 -15.30 4.17 8.28
CA ALA A 78 -15.74 2.95 8.98
C ALA A 78 -15.22 2.84 10.42
N PHE A 79 -14.19 3.64 10.77
CA PHE A 79 -13.55 3.60 12.07
C PHE A 79 -13.45 5.00 12.68
N ASP A 80 -14.09 5.23 13.80
CA ASP A 80 -14.15 6.54 14.48
C ASP A 80 -12.76 7.01 14.99
N ASP A 81 -11.84 6.08 15.20
CA ASP A 81 -10.49 6.35 15.69
C ASP A 81 -9.43 6.45 14.59
N VAL A 82 -9.84 6.29 13.30
CA VAL A 82 -8.94 6.38 12.15
C VAL A 82 -9.09 7.75 11.48
N GLY A 83 -8.05 8.56 11.54
CA GLY A 83 -7.96 9.83 10.82
C GLY A 83 -7.13 9.75 9.54
N ARG A 84 -6.51 8.60 9.28
CA ARG A 84 -5.64 8.38 8.12
C ARG A 84 -5.45 6.90 7.83
N THR A 85 -5.48 6.53 6.55
CA THR A 85 -5.11 5.20 6.04
C THR A 85 -3.80 5.25 5.27
N GLY A 86 -2.86 4.35 5.58
CA GLY A 86 -1.58 4.20 4.88
C GLY A 86 -1.71 3.35 3.64
N LEU A 87 -0.86 3.59 2.63
CA LEU A 87 -0.78 2.85 1.37
C LEU A 87 0.61 2.29 1.16
N ILE A 88 0.71 1.01 0.77
CA ILE A 88 1.97 0.35 0.36
C ILE A 88 1.77 -0.37 -0.98
N LEU A 89 2.77 -0.24 -1.87
CA LEU A 89 2.85 -0.85 -3.20
C LEU A 89 4.18 -1.61 -3.34
N GLU A 90 4.45 -2.60 -2.47
CA GLU A 90 5.72 -3.33 -2.51
C GLU A 90 5.72 -4.55 -3.45
N GLY A 91 4.54 -5.03 -3.86
CA GLY A 91 4.40 -6.11 -4.85
C GLY A 91 4.74 -7.52 -4.37
N PHE A 92 4.88 -7.74 -3.06
CA PHE A 92 5.19 -9.07 -2.51
C PHE A 92 3.95 -9.83 -2.03
N GLY A 93 4.08 -11.15 -1.94
CA GLY A 93 3.05 -12.09 -1.53
C GLY A 93 2.35 -12.76 -2.71
N VAL A 94 1.78 -12.01 -3.63
CA VAL A 94 1.10 -12.52 -4.83
C VAL A 94 1.58 -11.74 -6.04
N ASP A 95 2.04 -12.44 -7.08
CA ASP A 95 2.40 -11.82 -8.36
C ASP A 95 1.14 -11.39 -9.13
N HIS A 96 0.56 -10.31 -8.68
CA HIS A 96 -0.60 -9.61 -9.25
C HIS A 96 -0.58 -8.17 -8.71
N LEU A 97 -0.77 -7.19 -9.55
CA LEU A 97 -0.71 -5.78 -9.17
C LEU A 97 -1.75 -5.45 -8.10
N HIS A 98 -1.26 -5.02 -6.94
CA HIS A 98 -2.11 -4.73 -5.79
C HIS A 98 -1.55 -3.61 -4.91
N ALA A 99 -2.44 -2.97 -4.19
CA ALA A 99 -2.14 -2.00 -3.14
C ALA A 99 -2.59 -2.55 -1.78
N LYS A 100 -1.79 -2.36 -0.75
CA LYS A 100 -2.14 -2.69 0.64
C LYS A 100 -2.53 -1.42 1.38
N LEU A 101 -3.65 -1.45 2.10
CA LEU A 101 -4.19 -0.33 2.86
C LEU A 101 -4.23 -0.68 4.35
N PHE A 102 -3.70 0.23 5.16
CA PHE A 102 -3.58 0.07 6.61
C PHE A 102 -4.29 1.22 7.32
N PRO A 103 -5.51 1.02 7.86
CA PRO A 103 -6.13 1.99 8.74
C PRO A 103 -5.23 2.25 9.96
N MET A 104 -4.86 3.51 10.18
CA MET A 104 -4.00 3.90 11.30
C MET A 104 -4.86 4.25 12.50
N HIS A 105 -5.15 3.26 13.34
CA HIS A 105 -5.95 3.43 14.55
C HIS A 105 -5.30 4.38 15.55
N GLY A 106 -6.12 5.12 16.31
CA GLY A 106 -5.64 6.14 17.25
C GLY A 106 -5.24 7.46 16.61
N THR A 107 -5.61 7.72 15.35
CA THR A 107 -5.24 8.95 14.62
C THR A 107 -6.42 9.88 14.33
N ALA A 108 -7.54 9.74 15.01
CA ALA A 108 -8.78 10.51 14.77
C ALA A 108 -8.56 12.03 14.74
N GLY A 109 -7.66 12.56 15.57
CA GLY A 109 -7.32 13.99 15.60
C GLY A 109 -6.79 14.54 14.28
N LEU A 110 -6.18 13.70 13.44
CA LEU A 110 -5.67 14.10 12.11
C LEU A 110 -6.82 14.40 11.13
N ALA A 111 -7.97 13.73 11.27
CA ALA A 111 -9.14 13.97 10.43
C ALA A 111 -9.77 15.36 10.71
N SER A 112 -9.64 15.89 11.93
CA SER A 112 -10.12 17.20 12.32
C SER A 112 -9.14 18.34 12.06
N GLY A 113 -8.05 18.10 11.32
CA GLY A 113 -7.03 19.09 11.02
C GLY A 113 -6.02 19.34 12.14
N GLN A 114 -6.06 18.57 13.22
CA GLN A 114 -5.07 18.60 14.31
C GLN A 114 -3.84 17.78 13.93
N TRP A 115 -3.07 18.30 12.96
CA TRP A 115 -1.87 17.60 12.52
C TRP A 115 -0.81 17.57 13.61
N GLN A 116 -0.28 16.37 13.88
CA GLN A 116 0.88 16.16 14.73
C GLN A 116 1.69 14.97 14.21
N PRO A 117 3.03 14.97 14.35
CA PRO A 117 3.82 13.82 13.97
C PRO A 117 3.55 12.65 14.94
N ILE A 118 3.43 11.45 14.39
CA ILE A 118 3.43 10.21 15.15
C ILE A 118 4.81 9.59 14.96
N ASN A 119 5.65 9.69 15.99
CA ASN A 119 6.99 9.14 15.98
C ASN A 119 7.00 7.78 16.67
N SER A 120 7.52 6.77 16.00
CA SER A 120 7.82 5.49 16.61
C SER A 120 9.12 5.57 17.41
N GLY A 121 9.20 4.83 18.52
CA GLY A 121 10.46 4.61 19.24
C GLY A 121 11.41 3.63 18.56
N GLY A 122 10.98 2.96 17.48
CA GLY A 122 11.80 2.04 16.72
C GLY A 122 12.69 2.78 15.72
N ARG A 123 14.02 2.58 15.85
CA ARG A 123 15.00 3.07 14.88
C ARG A 123 15.73 1.87 14.29
N LYS A 124 15.65 1.66 12.98
CA LYS A 124 16.33 0.58 12.32
C LYS A 124 16.76 0.98 10.91
N TYR A 125 18.04 0.87 10.62
CA TYR A 125 18.60 0.95 9.27
C TYR A 125 18.63 -0.44 8.65
N PHE A 126 18.19 -0.56 7.39
CA PHE A 126 18.17 -1.82 6.66
C PHE A 126 19.25 -1.82 5.60
N GLU A 127 20.23 -2.70 5.72
CA GLU A 127 21.22 -2.98 4.66
C GLU A 127 20.62 -3.84 3.54
N LYS A 128 19.66 -4.68 3.90
CA LYS A 128 18.92 -5.56 2.99
C LYS A 128 17.44 -5.49 3.32
N TYR A 129 16.59 -5.69 2.32
CA TYR A 129 15.17 -5.81 2.56
C TYR A 129 14.86 -7.03 3.45
N GLU A 130 14.20 -6.79 4.56
CA GLU A 130 13.88 -7.80 5.59
C GLU A 130 12.43 -8.31 5.51
N GLY A 131 11.72 -8.07 4.42
CA GLY A 131 10.34 -8.53 4.24
C GLY A 131 9.27 -7.52 4.68
N TYR A 132 9.64 -6.28 5.06
CA TYR A 132 8.71 -5.20 5.36
C TYR A 132 9.28 -3.82 5.05
N ILE A 133 8.40 -2.84 4.88
CA ILE A 133 8.75 -1.44 4.71
C ILE A 133 8.40 -0.69 5.99
N SER A 134 9.29 0.21 6.43
CA SER A 134 9.08 1.08 7.57
C SER A 134 9.22 2.54 7.15
N SER A 135 8.37 3.40 7.68
CA SER A 135 8.48 4.87 7.56
C SER A 135 9.14 5.49 8.79
N TYR A 136 9.78 4.71 9.63
CA TYR A 136 10.46 5.21 10.82
C TYR A 136 11.77 5.88 10.45
N ASP A 137 12.04 7.02 11.10
CA ASP A 137 13.30 7.72 10.97
C ASP A 137 14.42 6.93 11.68
N CYS A 138 15.59 6.96 11.07
CA CYS A 138 16.82 6.46 11.65
C CYS A 138 17.71 7.64 12.09
N GLU A 139 18.99 7.42 12.37
CA GLU A 139 19.97 8.47 12.62
C GLU A 139 20.09 9.40 11.39
N ARG A 140 20.26 10.71 11.63
CA ARG A 140 20.44 11.67 10.55
C ARG A 140 21.75 11.38 9.81
N ALA A 141 21.67 11.16 8.49
CA ALA A 141 22.81 10.94 7.66
C ALA A 141 23.64 12.23 7.43
N SER A 142 24.91 12.05 7.10
CA SER A 142 25.83 13.14 6.78
C SER A 142 25.44 13.83 5.47
N ASP A 143 25.47 15.18 5.44
CA ASP A 143 25.19 15.96 4.22
C ASP A 143 26.18 15.66 3.08
N VAL A 144 27.43 15.33 3.41
CA VAL A 144 28.45 14.94 2.44
C VAL A 144 28.10 13.62 1.76
N GLU A 145 27.69 12.62 2.56
CA GLU A 145 27.27 11.31 2.04
C GLU A 145 25.98 11.43 1.22
N LEU A 146 25.01 12.20 1.69
CA LEU A 146 23.77 12.46 0.96
C LEU A 146 24.04 13.18 -0.38
N ALA A 147 24.93 14.16 -0.41
CA ALA A 147 25.29 14.86 -1.64
C ALA A 147 25.98 13.95 -2.65
N ALA A 148 26.90 13.09 -2.19
CA ALA A 148 27.59 12.12 -3.03
C ALA A 148 26.62 11.07 -3.60
N LEU A 149 25.74 10.54 -2.77
CA LEU A 149 24.71 9.59 -3.18
C LEU A 149 23.72 10.20 -4.17
N ALA A 150 23.27 11.44 -3.93
CA ALA A 150 22.38 12.15 -4.85
C ALA A 150 23.05 12.41 -6.22
N ALA A 151 24.34 12.76 -6.23
CA ALA A 151 25.11 12.92 -7.46
C ALA A 151 25.24 11.59 -8.22
N HIS A 152 25.44 10.48 -7.51
CA HIS A 152 25.47 9.14 -8.11
C HIS A 152 24.11 8.80 -8.75
N ILE A 153 23.01 8.98 -8.04
CA ILE A 153 21.65 8.64 -8.51
C ILE A 153 21.29 9.46 -9.76
N ARG A 154 21.59 10.76 -9.78
CA ARG A 154 21.29 11.64 -10.93
C ARG A 154 21.95 11.21 -12.25
N ARG A 155 22.97 10.36 -12.23
CA ARG A 155 23.57 9.81 -13.47
C ARG A 155 22.66 8.81 -14.20
N PHE A 156 21.58 8.37 -13.56
CA PHE A 156 20.60 7.40 -14.08
C PHE A 156 19.22 8.04 -14.37
N ALA A 157 19.11 9.36 -14.24
CA ALA A 157 17.87 10.10 -14.48
C ALA A 157 17.63 10.43 -15.96
#